data_50c4df7778ca8ea3bbb8cce1734b3df5
#
_entry.id   50c4df7778ca8ea3bbb8cce1734b3df5
#
_cell.length_a   1.000
_cell.length_b   1.000
_cell.length_c   1.000
_cell.angle_alpha   90.00
_cell.angle_beta   90.00
_cell.angle_gamma   90.00
#
_symmetry.space_group_name_H-M   'P 1'
#
loop_
_entity.id
_entity.type
_entity.pdbx_description
1 polymer ?
#
loop_
_entity_poly.entity_id
_entity_poly.type
_entity_poly.pdbx_seq_one_letter_code
_entity_poly.pdbx_strand_id
1 'polypeptide(L)'
;MVLATMLGTGVSLQFYIILATVLFVIGVLGVLIRKNAIVVLMCIELMLNAVNLLLVAFSSYHGQGDAQIFVFFVMVVAAAEATVGLSILVLMYRNRKSVDIGMFNKLKG
;
A
#
# COMPACT_ATOMS: atom_id res chain seq x y z
N MET A 1 6.91 25.42 -12.49
CA MET A 1 5.84 26.36 -12.81
C MET A 1 4.89 25.80 -13.85
N VAL A 2 5.40 25.46 -15.02
CA VAL A 2 4.57 24.83 -16.06
C VAL A 2 3.96 23.53 -15.57
N LEU A 3 4.74 22.73 -14.84
CA LEU A 3 4.27 21.47 -14.27
C LEU A 3 3.12 21.66 -13.29
N ALA A 4 3.22 22.68 -12.45
CA ALA A 4 2.17 23.00 -11.49
C ALA A 4 0.85 23.32 -12.20
N THR A 5 0.95 24.08 -13.29
CA THR A 5 -0.21 24.44 -14.11
C THR A 5 -0.79 23.21 -14.80
N MET A 6 0.07 22.30 -15.29
CA MET A 6 -0.37 21.08 -15.98
C MET A 6 -1.11 20.13 -15.04
N LEU A 7 -0.71 20.10 -13.78
CA LEU A 7 -1.39 19.27 -12.78
C LEU A 7 -2.70 19.89 -12.28
N GLY A 8 -2.92 21.18 -12.60
CA GLY A 8 -4.13 21.87 -12.20
C GLY A 8 -4.27 22.14 -10.72
N THR A 9 -3.21 21.89 -9.95
CA THR A 9 -3.22 22.04 -8.49
C THR A 9 -2.29 23.11 -7.98
N GLY A 10 -1.47 23.68 -8.86
CA GLY A 10 -0.42 24.61 -8.47
C GLY A 10 0.79 23.96 -7.83
N VAL A 11 0.82 22.63 -7.79
CA VAL A 11 1.90 21.85 -7.17
C VAL A 11 2.77 21.24 -8.27
N SER A 12 4.09 21.31 -8.09
CA SER A 12 5.02 20.77 -9.08
C SER A 12 5.06 19.25 -9.04
N LEU A 13 5.42 18.63 -10.17
CA LEU A 13 5.62 17.19 -10.25
C LEU A 13 6.66 16.72 -9.24
N GLN A 14 7.69 17.52 -9.03
CA GLN A 14 8.75 17.22 -8.07
C GLN A 14 8.21 17.02 -6.67
N PHE A 15 7.24 17.79 -6.26
CA PHE A 15 6.60 17.66 -4.96
C PHE A 15 5.94 16.28 -4.84
N TYR A 16 5.23 15.85 -5.88
CA TYR A 16 4.58 14.54 -5.86
C TYR A 16 5.58 13.39 -5.82
N ILE A 17 6.71 13.53 -6.53
CA ILE A 17 7.77 12.53 -6.51
C ILE A 17 8.36 12.42 -5.10
N ILE A 18 8.64 13.55 -4.46
CA ILE A 18 9.18 13.57 -3.10
C ILE A 18 8.19 12.93 -2.13
N LEU A 19 6.93 13.33 -2.21
CA LEU A 19 5.88 12.78 -1.34
C LEU A 19 5.75 11.27 -1.51
N ALA A 20 5.68 10.80 -2.76
CA ALA A 20 5.55 9.37 -3.06
C ALA A 20 6.77 8.60 -2.54
N THR A 21 7.96 9.15 -2.71
CA THR A 21 9.20 8.52 -2.23
C THR A 21 9.20 8.42 -0.71
N VAL A 22 8.79 9.47 -0.01
CA VAL A 22 8.72 9.46 1.44
C VAL A 22 7.73 8.41 1.93
N LEU A 23 6.56 8.36 1.33
CA LEU A 23 5.54 7.38 1.70
C LEU A 23 6.02 5.95 1.45
N PHE A 24 6.68 5.72 0.33
CA PHE A 24 7.22 4.40 -0.01
C PHE A 24 8.28 3.97 0.99
N VAL A 25 9.19 4.86 1.34
CA VAL A 25 10.25 4.59 2.32
C VAL A 25 9.66 4.28 3.69
N ILE A 26 8.65 5.03 4.11
CA ILE A 26 7.96 4.76 5.37
C ILE A 26 7.36 3.36 5.36
N GLY A 27 6.72 2.98 4.24
CA GLY A 27 6.16 1.64 4.09
C GLY A 27 7.23 0.55 4.17
N VAL A 28 8.35 0.74 3.48
CA VAL A 28 9.46 -0.22 3.50
C VAL A 28 9.99 -0.38 4.92
N LEU A 29 10.24 0.73 5.61
CA LEU A 29 10.72 0.67 6.99
C LEU A 29 9.73 -0.05 7.91
N GLY A 30 8.45 0.19 7.71
CA GLY A 30 7.41 -0.50 8.48
C GLY A 30 7.44 -2.00 8.27
N VAL A 31 7.59 -2.45 7.02
CA VAL A 31 7.67 -3.88 6.70
C VAL A 31 8.89 -4.51 7.37
N LEU A 32 10.03 -3.81 7.37
CA LEU A 32 11.27 -4.36 7.91
C LEU A 32 11.29 -4.38 9.44
N ILE A 33 10.62 -3.44 10.09
CA ILE A 33 10.70 -3.27 11.53
C ILE A 33 9.57 -4.00 12.25
N ARG A 34 8.36 -3.96 11.71
CA ARG A 34 7.18 -4.49 12.40
C ARG A 34 7.02 -5.98 12.19
N LYS A 35 6.59 -6.66 13.25
CA LYS A 35 6.35 -8.11 13.22
C LYS A 35 4.87 -8.47 13.13
N ASN A 36 3.98 -7.50 13.39
CA ASN A 36 2.55 -7.72 13.30
C ASN A 36 2.12 -7.80 11.84
N ALA A 37 1.46 -8.90 11.47
CA ALA A 37 1.06 -9.16 10.09
C ALA A 37 0.10 -8.09 9.56
N ILE A 38 -0.80 -7.59 10.38
CA ILE A 38 -1.75 -6.56 9.98
C ILE A 38 -1.00 -5.26 9.67
N VAL A 39 -0.04 -4.89 10.52
CA VAL A 39 0.76 -3.69 10.31
C VAL A 39 1.60 -3.82 9.05
N VAL A 40 2.19 -5.00 8.80
CA VAL A 40 2.95 -5.25 7.58
C VAL A 40 2.06 -5.10 6.35
N LEU A 41 0.84 -5.62 6.39
CA LEU A 41 -0.11 -5.48 5.29
C LEU A 41 -0.43 -4.00 5.04
N MET A 42 -0.66 -3.25 6.10
CA MET A 42 -0.92 -1.81 5.99
C MET A 42 0.26 -1.06 5.40
N CYS A 43 1.48 -1.46 5.74
CA CYS A 43 2.70 -0.86 5.18
C CYS A 43 2.82 -1.16 3.69
N ILE A 44 2.48 -2.37 3.27
CA ILE A 44 2.46 -2.75 1.85
C ILE A 44 1.41 -1.91 1.11
N GLU A 45 0.24 -1.70 1.71
CA GLU A 45 -0.79 -0.84 1.14
C GLU A 45 -0.29 0.59 0.96
N LEU A 46 0.45 1.09 1.94
CA LEU A 46 1.03 2.43 1.87
C LEU A 46 2.02 2.51 0.70
N MET A 47 2.84 1.48 0.51
CA MET A 47 3.77 1.41 -0.61
C MET A 47 3.04 1.41 -1.95
N LEU A 48 1.96 0.65 -2.07
CA LEU A 48 1.15 0.62 -3.28
C LEU A 48 0.49 1.97 -3.55
N ASN A 49 0.01 2.64 -2.51
CA ASN A 49 -0.57 3.98 -2.64
C ASN A 49 0.48 4.99 -3.11
N ALA A 50 1.71 4.87 -2.64
CA ALA A 50 2.80 5.73 -3.08
C ALA A 50 3.08 5.55 -4.57
N VAL A 51 3.10 4.31 -5.05
CA VAL A 51 3.29 4.02 -6.47
C VAL A 51 2.13 4.57 -7.30
N ASN A 52 0.90 4.41 -6.82
CA ASN A 52 -0.28 4.93 -7.50
C ASN A 52 -0.25 6.45 -7.59
N LEU A 53 0.14 7.12 -6.51
CA LEU A 53 0.29 8.56 -6.50
C LEU A 53 1.29 9.01 -7.57
N LEU A 54 2.41 8.32 -7.67
CA LEU A 54 3.44 8.61 -8.64
C LEU A 54 2.93 8.42 -10.08
N LEU A 55 2.20 7.34 -10.33
CA LEU A 55 1.64 7.05 -11.65
C LEU A 55 0.61 8.10 -12.06
N VAL A 56 -0.24 8.53 -11.13
CA VAL A 56 -1.22 9.58 -11.39
C VAL A 56 -0.52 10.89 -11.71
N ALA A 57 0.52 11.23 -10.95
CA ALA A 57 1.28 12.45 -11.18
C ALA A 57 1.95 12.45 -12.56
N PHE A 58 2.58 11.34 -12.95
CA PHE A 58 3.19 11.24 -14.27
C PHE A 58 2.15 11.27 -15.38
N SER A 59 1.00 10.65 -15.18
CA SER A 59 -0.09 10.68 -16.14
C SER A 59 -0.56 12.12 -16.39
N SER A 60 -0.74 12.88 -15.32
CA SER A 60 -1.15 14.28 -15.44
C SER A 60 -0.09 15.11 -16.13
N TYR A 61 1.18 14.86 -15.85
CA TYR A 61 2.29 15.57 -16.45
C TYR A 61 2.38 15.34 -17.96
N HIS A 62 2.22 14.09 -18.39
CA HIS A 62 2.29 13.75 -19.81
C HIS A 62 0.99 14.01 -20.55
N GLY A 63 -0.13 14.15 -19.84
CA GLY A 63 -1.42 14.37 -20.46
C GLY A 63 -1.93 13.18 -21.25
N GLN A 64 -1.44 11.98 -20.97
CA GLN A 64 -1.82 10.76 -21.68
C GLN A 64 -2.86 9.96 -20.88
N GLY A 65 -3.97 9.63 -21.54
CA GLY A 65 -5.02 8.83 -20.93
C GLY A 65 -4.63 7.38 -20.68
N ASP A 66 -3.66 6.86 -21.44
CA ASP A 66 -3.20 5.48 -21.30
C ASP A 66 -2.63 5.21 -19.91
N ALA A 67 -1.91 6.17 -19.35
CA ALA A 67 -1.35 6.02 -18.02
C ALA A 67 -2.45 5.94 -16.95
N GLN A 68 -3.56 6.63 -17.16
CA GLN A 68 -4.69 6.57 -16.24
C GLN A 68 -5.38 5.21 -16.26
N ILE A 69 -5.48 4.58 -17.43
CA ILE A 69 -6.00 3.22 -17.55
C ILE A 69 -5.09 2.25 -16.77
N PHE A 70 -3.77 2.41 -16.91
CA PHE A 70 -2.80 1.61 -16.20
C PHE A 70 -2.94 1.80 -14.67
N VAL A 71 -3.10 3.03 -14.23
CA VAL A 71 -3.32 3.35 -12.82
C VAL A 71 -4.58 2.66 -12.30
N PHE A 72 -5.67 2.74 -13.05
CA PHE A 72 -6.91 2.07 -12.71
C PHE A 72 -6.70 0.57 -12.53
N PHE A 73 -5.97 -0.05 -13.46
CA PHE A 73 -5.67 -1.48 -13.40
C PHE A 73 -4.86 -1.81 -12.14
N VAL A 74 -3.84 -1.01 -11.84
CA VAL A 74 -3.01 -1.19 -10.64
C VAL A 74 -3.88 -1.07 -9.37
N MET A 75 -4.79 -0.11 -9.34
CA MET A 75 -5.69 0.06 -8.20
C MET A 75 -6.60 -1.15 -8.00
N VAL A 76 -7.11 -1.72 -9.08
CA VAL A 76 -7.95 -2.92 -9.02
C VAL A 76 -7.15 -4.10 -8.45
N VAL A 77 -5.92 -4.29 -8.94
CA VAL A 77 -5.04 -5.36 -8.45
C VAL A 77 -4.73 -5.14 -6.98
N ALA A 78 -4.42 -3.91 -6.59
CA ALA A 78 -4.12 -3.59 -5.19
C ALA A 78 -5.31 -3.87 -4.28
N ALA A 79 -6.51 -3.50 -4.72
CA ALA A 79 -7.73 -3.77 -3.96
C ALA A 79 -7.98 -5.27 -3.81
N ALA A 80 -7.76 -6.03 -4.88
CA ALA A 80 -7.90 -7.49 -4.85
C ALA A 80 -6.89 -8.11 -3.89
N GLU A 81 -5.64 -7.66 -3.94
CA GLU A 81 -4.60 -8.14 -3.02
C GLU A 81 -4.94 -7.84 -1.57
N ALA A 82 -5.44 -6.63 -1.30
CA ALA A 82 -5.83 -6.24 0.05
C ALA A 82 -6.95 -7.14 0.56
N THR A 83 -7.95 -7.41 -0.27
CA THR A 83 -9.08 -8.25 0.09
C THR A 83 -8.62 -9.68 0.39
N VAL A 84 -7.83 -10.27 -0.49
CA VAL A 84 -7.31 -11.63 -0.30
C VAL A 84 -6.39 -11.68 0.91
N GLY A 85 -5.47 -10.72 1.02
CA GLY A 85 -4.52 -10.67 2.13
C GLY A 85 -5.23 -10.53 3.48
N LEU A 86 -6.23 -9.66 3.54
CA LEU A 86 -7.00 -9.47 4.77
C LEU A 86 -7.77 -10.75 5.13
N SER A 87 -8.35 -11.42 4.12
CA SER A 87 -9.05 -12.69 4.34
C SER A 87 -8.11 -13.75 4.91
N ILE A 88 -6.91 -13.85 4.34
CA ILE A 88 -5.89 -14.79 4.82
C ILE A 88 -5.50 -14.46 6.25
N LEU A 89 -5.30 -13.17 6.56
CA LEU A 89 -4.93 -12.74 7.91
C LEU A 89 -6.02 -13.08 8.92
N VAL A 90 -7.27 -12.89 8.56
CA VAL A 90 -8.39 -13.22 9.44
C VAL A 90 -8.41 -14.71 9.73
N LEU A 91 -8.22 -15.54 8.70
CA LEU A 91 -8.17 -17.00 8.86
C LEU A 91 -6.99 -17.41 9.73
N MET A 92 -5.82 -16.84 9.47
CA MET A 92 -4.63 -17.11 10.27
C MET A 92 -4.82 -16.70 11.72
N TYR A 93 -5.43 -15.54 11.94
CA TYR A 93 -5.69 -15.07 13.29
C TYR A 93 -6.61 -16.02 14.04
N ARG A 94 -7.66 -16.50 13.40
CA ARG A 94 -8.59 -17.45 13.99
C ARG A 94 -7.87 -18.76 14.33
N ASN A 95 -7.07 -19.28 13.41
CA ASN A 95 -6.31 -20.52 13.61
C ASN A 95 -5.28 -20.35 14.73
N ARG A 96 -4.57 -19.23 14.73
CA ARG A 96 -3.57 -18.95 15.75
C ARG A 96 -4.19 -18.87 17.14
N LYS A 97 -5.35 -18.23 17.25
CA LYS A 97 -6.07 -18.14 18.51
C LYS A 97 -6.45 -19.51 19.02
N SER A 98 -6.91 -20.38 18.12
CA SER A 98 -7.25 -21.76 18.44
C SER A 98 -6.02 -22.55 18.86
N VAL A 99 -4.92 -22.41 18.11
CA VAL A 99 -3.66 -23.08 18.43
C VAL A 99 -3.09 -22.60 19.76
N ASP A 100 -3.13 -21.28 20.00
CA ASP A 100 -2.64 -20.71 21.26
C ASP A 100 -3.41 -21.26 22.47
N ILE A 101 -4.72 -21.39 22.35
CA ILE A 101 -5.54 -21.99 23.39
C ILE A 101 -5.15 -23.45 23.61
N GLY A 102 -4.95 -24.19 22.53
CA GLY A 102 -4.53 -25.59 22.60
C GLY A 102 -3.17 -25.73 23.26
N MET A 103 -2.22 -24.90 22.87
CA MET A 103 -0.89 -24.88 23.49
C MET A 103 -0.97 -24.54 24.97
N PHE A 104 -1.79 -23.57 25.30
CA PHE A 104 -1.94 -23.13 26.69
C PHE A 104 -2.49 -24.25 27.55
N ASN A 105 -3.46 -24.98 27.07
CA ASN A 105 -4.02 -26.13 27.75
C ASN A 105 -2.99 -27.24 27.94
N LYS A 106 -2.16 -27.48 26.91
CA LYS A 106 -1.07 -28.45 26.97
C LYS A 106 -0.04 -28.05 28.04
N LEU A 107 0.29 -26.77 28.12
CA LEU A 107 1.27 -26.30 29.08
C LEU A 107 0.73 -26.33 30.52
N LYS A 108 -0.55 -26.19 30.68
CA LYS A 108 -1.19 -26.25 31.97
C LYS A 108 -1.32 -27.67 32.52
N GLY A 109 -1.13 -28.63 31.68
CA GLY A 109 -1.11 -29.99 32.12
C GLY A 109 -2.22 -30.84 31.69
#